data_740065f96e73fb4526483369b18c466c
#
_entry.id   740065f96e73fb4526483369b18c466c
#
_cell.length_a   1.000
_cell.length_b   1.000
_cell.length_c   1.000
_cell.angle_alpha   90.00
_cell.angle_beta   90.00
_cell.angle_gamma   90.00
#
_symmetry.space_group_name_H-M   'P 1'
#
loop_
_entity.id
_entity.type
_entity.pdbx_description
1 polymer ?
#
loop_
_entity_poly.entity_id
_entity_poly.type
_entity_poly.pdbx_seq_one_letter_code
_entity_poly.pdbx_strand_id
1 'polypeptide(L)'
;MRSVDGSAVASAAPVSRFAGTLLDILDRVEYSRVRMDVTDNPIYRLRYQAYRREESVPFNDAGIVVDDLDNTPNGMSFGVHIDGQLVSSIRLHYLTAAQRHSPSMEVFPDVLTPMLDRGDRFIDPSRFTSDYEASLAYPALPFLTLRIAVMATVHFGATMCLAIVRPEHTAFYRRVFQSESMSDVRSYPGLAFPVTLYGARVEERRHHSIFSRYPFFMSTPEERHRLFARALDDQFEVPQPTTSRLAYERALLEAQFGGISVAAE
;
A
#
# COMPACT_ATOMS: atom_id res chain seq x y z
N MET A 1 -26.43 3.17 -51.17
CA MET A 1 -26.51 2.29 -49.99
C MET A 1 -25.08 2.06 -49.50
N ARG A 2 -24.61 2.80 -48.56
CA ARG A 2 -23.32 2.60 -47.88
C ARG A 2 -23.61 2.02 -46.51
N SER A 3 -23.06 0.84 -46.24
CA SER A 3 -23.11 0.14 -44.97
C SER A 3 -22.48 1.03 -43.88
N VAL A 4 -23.22 1.23 -42.80
CA VAL A 4 -22.68 1.83 -41.58
C VAL A 4 -21.92 0.74 -40.87
N ASP A 5 -20.59 0.89 -40.86
CA ASP A 5 -19.67 0.04 -40.12
C ASP A 5 -19.99 0.19 -38.62
N GLY A 6 -20.41 -0.90 -38.02
CA GLY A 6 -20.64 -0.99 -36.59
C GLY A 6 -19.32 -0.79 -35.85
N SER A 7 -19.20 0.35 -35.22
CA SER A 7 -18.13 0.63 -34.23
C SER A 7 -18.17 -0.47 -33.17
N ALA A 8 -17.18 -1.35 -33.18
CA ALA A 8 -16.98 -2.36 -32.17
C ALA A 8 -16.74 -1.62 -30.82
N VAL A 9 -17.71 -1.66 -29.95
CA VAL A 9 -17.55 -1.27 -28.54
C VAL A 9 -16.41 -2.11 -27.98
N ALA A 10 -15.32 -1.47 -27.63
CA ALA A 10 -14.17 -2.14 -27.02
C ALA A 10 -14.66 -2.77 -25.71
N SER A 11 -14.92 -4.07 -25.74
CA SER A 11 -15.26 -4.88 -24.57
C SER A 11 -14.07 -4.78 -23.59
N ALA A 12 -14.32 -4.31 -22.39
CA ALA A 12 -13.31 -4.34 -21.34
C ALA A 12 -12.76 -5.77 -21.22
N ALA A 13 -11.44 -5.92 -21.29
CA ALA A 13 -10.81 -7.23 -21.22
C ALA A 13 -11.23 -7.94 -19.91
N PRO A 14 -11.57 -9.23 -19.96
CA PRO A 14 -12.02 -9.96 -18.77
C PRO A 14 -10.91 -9.94 -17.71
N VAL A 15 -11.32 -9.74 -16.44
CA VAL A 15 -10.43 -9.77 -15.27
C VAL A 15 -9.68 -11.11 -15.26
N SER A 16 -8.36 -11.08 -15.04
CA SER A 16 -7.60 -12.32 -14.88
C SER A 16 -8.13 -13.11 -13.68
N ARG A 17 -8.05 -14.44 -13.73
CA ARG A 17 -8.48 -15.32 -12.65
C ARG A 17 -7.83 -14.92 -11.30
N PHE A 18 -6.55 -14.56 -11.35
CA PHE A 18 -5.83 -14.08 -10.18
C PHE A 18 -6.45 -12.80 -9.59
N ALA A 19 -6.74 -11.82 -10.43
CA ALA A 19 -7.33 -10.57 -9.96
C ALA A 19 -8.77 -10.76 -9.44
N GLY A 20 -9.55 -11.64 -10.07
CA GLY A 20 -10.88 -12.02 -9.58
C GLY A 20 -10.83 -12.65 -8.19
N THR A 21 -9.94 -13.62 -7.97
CA THR A 21 -9.73 -14.24 -6.65
C THR A 21 -9.35 -13.20 -5.60
N LEU A 22 -8.51 -12.22 -5.93
CA LEU A 22 -8.13 -11.17 -4.98
C LEU A 22 -9.28 -10.21 -4.65
N LEU A 23 -10.14 -9.91 -5.63
CA LEU A 23 -11.37 -9.14 -5.36
C LEU A 23 -12.31 -9.90 -4.40
N ASP A 24 -12.47 -11.22 -4.59
CA ASP A 24 -13.29 -12.06 -3.71
C ASP A 24 -12.73 -12.11 -2.27
N ILE A 25 -11.41 -12.17 -2.11
CA ILE A 25 -10.78 -12.11 -0.78
C ILE A 25 -11.00 -10.72 -0.17
N LEU A 26 -10.85 -9.65 -0.95
CA LEU A 26 -11.01 -8.27 -0.48
C LEU A 26 -12.43 -7.95 0.00
N ASP A 27 -13.46 -8.66 -0.46
CA ASP A 27 -14.82 -8.51 0.07
C ASP A 27 -14.94 -8.92 1.56
N ARG A 28 -13.94 -9.65 2.08
CA ARG A 28 -13.82 -10.12 3.48
C ARG A 28 -12.73 -9.39 4.25
N VAL A 29 -12.03 -8.45 3.60
CA VAL A 29 -10.90 -7.71 4.19
C VAL A 29 -11.39 -6.39 4.76
N GLU A 30 -10.89 -6.08 5.94
CA GLU A 30 -11.06 -4.80 6.60
C GLU A 30 -9.68 -4.23 6.97
N TYR A 31 -9.58 -2.91 6.97
CA TYR A 31 -8.38 -2.18 7.41
C TYR A 31 -8.69 -1.37 8.65
N SER A 32 -7.79 -1.41 9.64
CA SER A 32 -7.81 -0.53 10.80
C SER A 32 -6.59 0.38 10.83
N ARG A 33 -6.76 1.60 11.34
CA ARG A 33 -5.65 2.51 11.60
C ARG A 33 -5.38 2.57 13.09
N VAL A 34 -4.13 2.48 13.49
CA VAL A 34 -3.69 2.47 14.88
C VAL A 34 -3.49 3.90 15.38
N ARG A 35 -3.89 4.16 16.61
CA ARG A 35 -3.57 5.43 17.32
C ARG A 35 -2.09 5.47 17.68
N MET A 36 -1.47 6.64 17.53
CA MET A 36 -0.04 6.82 17.78
C MET A 36 0.36 6.67 19.26
N ASP A 37 -0.53 6.90 20.19
CA ASP A 37 -0.27 6.89 21.64
C ASP A 37 -0.61 5.55 22.32
N VAL A 38 -1.06 4.55 21.55
CA VAL A 38 -1.50 3.25 22.08
C VAL A 38 -0.42 2.20 21.85
N THR A 39 0.28 1.84 22.92
CA THR A 39 1.33 0.80 22.89
C THR A 39 0.80 -0.63 23.01
N ASP A 40 -0.44 -0.83 23.43
CA ASP A 40 -1.07 -2.15 23.60
C ASP A 40 -1.92 -2.56 22.37
N ASN A 41 -1.59 -2.08 21.18
CA ASN A 41 -2.29 -2.49 19.99
C ASN A 41 -1.79 -3.86 19.48
N PRO A 42 -2.70 -4.75 19.06
CA PRO A 42 -2.36 -6.10 18.57
C PRO A 42 -1.33 -6.14 17.45
N ILE A 43 -1.21 -5.09 16.62
CA ILE A 43 -0.22 -5.07 15.53
C ILE A 43 1.23 -5.11 16.05
N TYR A 44 1.52 -4.53 17.23
CA TYR A 44 2.87 -4.53 17.80
C TYR A 44 3.26 -5.91 18.31
N ARG A 45 2.28 -6.71 18.78
CA ARG A 45 2.47 -8.11 19.13
C ARG A 45 2.65 -8.98 17.88
N LEU A 46 1.85 -8.74 16.82
CA LEU A 46 2.01 -9.41 15.52
C LEU A 46 3.42 -9.17 14.95
N ARG A 47 3.91 -7.92 14.99
CA ARG A 47 5.28 -7.58 14.58
C ARG A 47 6.32 -8.37 15.39
N TYR A 48 6.17 -8.42 16.72
CA TYR A 48 7.08 -9.15 17.58
C TYR A 48 7.11 -10.63 17.22
N GLN A 49 5.95 -11.28 17.11
CA GLN A 49 5.84 -12.69 16.76
C GLN A 49 6.49 -13.00 15.40
N ALA A 50 6.22 -12.20 14.37
CA ALA A 50 6.79 -12.35 13.05
C ALA A 50 8.32 -12.20 13.07
N TYR A 51 8.84 -11.17 13.71
CA TYR A 51 10.28 -10.90 13.78
C TYR A 51 11.03 -11.90 14.67
N ARG A 52 10.40 -12.39 15.75
CA ARG A 52 10.98 -13.46 16.58
C ARG A 52 11.12 -14.77 15.82
N ARG A 53 10.13 -15.08 14.98
CA ARG A 53 10.19 -16.29 14.12
C ARG A 53 11.36 -16.22 13.13
N GLU A 54 11.64 -15.04 12.60
CA GLU A 54 12.78 -14.80 11.69
C GLU A 54 14.09 -14.49 12.43
N GLU A 55 14.13 -14.60 13.75
CA GLU A 55 15.27 -14.29 14.62
C GLU A 55 15.81 -12.85 14.41
N SER A 56 14.95 -11.95 13.91
CA SER A 56 15.33 -10.59 13.54
C SER A 56 15.33 -9.60 14.72
N VAL A 57 14.75 -9.97 15.86
CA VAL A 57 14.75 -9.17 17.11
C VAL A 57 15.03 -10.03 18.32
N PRO A 58 15.67 -9.49 19.38
CA PRO A 58 15.89 -10.21 20.63
C PRO A 58 14.57 -10.45 21.38
N PHE A 59 14.62 -11.32 22.37
CA PHE A 59 13.50 -11.48 23.32
C PHE A 59 13.30 -10.18 24.10
N ASN A 60 12.04 -9.80 24.30
CA ASN A 60 11.65 -8.76 25.25
C ASN A 60 10.39 -9.15 26.00
N ASP A 61 10.30 -8.77 27.29
CA ASP A 61 9.20 -9.18 28.19
C ASP A 61 7.85 -8.58 27.79
N ALA A 62 7.85 -7.42 27.11
CA ALA A 62 6.63 -6.78 26.64
C ALA A 62 5.97 -7.52 25.46
N GLY A 63 6.74 -8.34 24.74
CA GLY A 63 6.25 -9.08 23.56
C GLY A 63 5.74 -8.20 22.44
N ILE A 64 6.29 -6.99 22.28
CA ILE A 64 5.91 -6.02 21.24
C ILE A 64 7.13 -5.49 20.51
N VAL A 65 6.91 -5.01 19.27
CA VAL A 65 7.88 -4.23 18.48
C VAL A 65 7.26 -2.89 18.09
N VAL A 66 7.80 -1.85 18.69
CA VAL A 66 7.47 -0.43 18.45
C VAL A 66 8.79 0.35 18.45
N ASP A 67 8.87 1.41 17.66
CA ASP A 67 10.02 2.34 17.63
C ASP A 67 9.54 3.80 17.53
N ASP A 68 10.48 4.74 17.62
CA ASP A 68 10.18 6.18 17.59
C ASP A 68 9.48 6.61 16.30
N LEU A 69 9.70 5.91 15.19
CA LEU A 69 9.05 6.18 13.91
C LEU A 69 7.55 5.82 13.92
N ASP A 70 7.08 5.00 14.85
CA ASP A 70 5.65 4.73 15.00
C ASP A 70 4.88 5.95 15.53
N ASN A 71 5.59 6.89 16.22
CA ASN A 71 5.01 8.06 16.87
C ASN A 71 5.37 9.38 16.15
N THR A 72 5.88 9.34 14.93
CA THR A 72 6.16 10.55 14.15
C THR A 72 4.88 11.14 13.56
N PRO A 73 4.78 12.49 13.43
CA PRO A 73 3.56 13.14 12.91
C PRO A 73 3.15 12.71 11.49
N ASN A 74 4.09 12.18 10.71
CA ASN A 74 3.90 11.69 9.34
C ASN A 74 3.84 10.16 9.26
N GLY A 75 3.90 9.46 10.41
CA GLY A 75 3.79 8.01 10.53
C GLY A 75 2.34 7.57 10.70
N MET A 76 1.98 6.44 10.11
CA MET A 76 0.65 5.83 10.21
C MET A 76 0.82 4.32 10.18
N SER A 77 0.29 3.62 11.17
CA SER A 77 0.31 2.16 11.23
C SER A 77 -1.08 1.58 11.01
N PHE A 78 -1.15 0.46 10.28
CA PHE A 78 -2.40 -0.17 9.86
C PHE A 78 -2.38 -1.65 10.16
N GLY A 79 -3.55 -2.18 10.54
CA GLY A 79 -3.86 -3.60 10.59
C GLY A 79 -4.67 -4.03 9.37
N VAL A 80 -4.43 -5.24 8.90
CA VAL A 80 -5.20 -5.94 7.86
C VAL A 80 -5.94 -7.08 8.52
N HIS A 81 -7.26 -7.12 8.38
CA HIS A 81 -8.12 -8.13 8.98
C HIS A 81 -8.80 -8.94 7.87
N ILE A 82 -8.93 -10.24 8.06
CA ILE A 82 -9.75 -11.13 7.22
C ILE A 82 -10.74 -11.82 8.16
N ASP A 83 -12.03 -11.69 7.90
CA ASP A 83 -13.11 -12.21 8.76
C ASP A 83 -12.95 -11.77 10.23
N GLY A 84 -12.56 -10.52 10.46
CA GLY A 84 -12.35 -9.95 11.79
C GLY A 84 -11.03 -10.34 12.48
N GLN A 85 -10.21 -11.22 11.89
CA GLN A 85 -8.91 -11.63 12.44
C GLN A 85 -7.77 -10.78 11.88
N LEU A 86 -6.92 -10.23 12.75
CA LEU A 86 -5.72 -9.52 12.35
C LEU A 86 -4.71 -10.50 11.72
N VAL A 87 -4.41 -10.31 10.43
CA VAL A 87 -3.55 -11.21 9.65
C VAL A 87 -2.26 -10.57 9.15
N SER A 88 -2.22 -9.23 9.08
CA SER A 88 -1.04 -8.51 8.62
C SER A 88 -1.03 -7.08 9.16
N SER A 89 0.12 -6.43 9.11
CA SER A 89 0.26 -5.01 9.42
C SER A 89 1.29 -4.34 8.52
N ILE A 90 1.15 -3.03 8.37
CA ILE A 90 2.08 -2.17 7.65
C ILE A 90 2.15 -0.80 8.31
N ARG A 91 3.32 -0.16 8.29
CA ARG A 91 3.49 1.25 8.63
C ARG A 91 3.83 2.04 7.38
N LEU A 92 3.25 3.21 7.24
CA LEU A 92 3.53 4.15 6.17
C LEU A 92 4.04 5.47 6.77
N HIS A 93 4.98 6.10 6.08
CA HIS A 93 5.32 7.50 6.31
C HIS A 93 5.01 8.32 5.07
N TYR A 94 4.34 9.45 5.25
CA TYR A 94 4.14 10.43 4.18
C TYR A 94 5.25 11.48 4.27
N LEU A 95 6.19 11.42 3.33
CA LEU A 95 7.34 12.31 3.26
C LEU A 95 7.06 13.53 2.40
N THR A 96 7.44 14.69 2.93
CA THR A 96 7.41 15.99 2.24
C THR A 96 8.66 16.79 2.63
N ALA A 97 8.86 17.95 2.02
CA ALA A 97 9.94 18.86 2.42
C ALA A 97 9.91 19.21 3.91
N ALA A 98 8.71 19.29 4.51
CA ALA A 98 8.50 19.64 5.92
C ALA A 98 8.50 18.43 6.87
N GLN A 99 8.26 17.22 6.37
CA GLN A 99 8.12 16.00 7.17
C GLN A 99 9.03 14.93 6.58
N ARG A 100 10.20 14.69 7.20
CA ARG A 100 11.26 13.84 6.63
C ARG A 100 11.58 12.59 7.46
N HIS A 101 10.75 12.28 8.47
CA HIS A 101 10.99 11.12 9.32
C HIS A 101 10.51 9.85 8.62
N SER A 102 11.42 8.92 8.33
CA SER A 102 11.09 7.58 7.81
C SER A 102 12.30 6.66 7.79
N PRO A 103 12.09 5.34 7.70
CA PRO A 103 13.20 4.39 7.54
C PRO A 103 14.06 4.64 6.31
N SER A 104 13.46 5.03 5.18
CA SER A 104 14.21 5.33 3.97
C SER A 104 15.11 6.56 4.12
N MET A 105 14.68 7.56 4.89
CA MET A 105 15.50 8.74 5.18
C MET A 105 16.67 8.45 6.10
N GLU A 106 16.59 7.42 6.95
CA GLU A 106 17.72 7.02 7.81
C GLU A 106 18.86 6.39 7.00
N VAL A 107 18.55 5.70 5.90
CA VAL A 107 19.53 4.94 5.12
C VAL A 107 19.95 5.63 3.83
N PHE A 108 19.04 6.38 3.21
CA PHE A 108 19.21 6.98 1.89
C PHE A 108 18.97 8.51 1.86
N PRO A 109 19.42 9.27 2.87
CA PRO A 109 19.16 10.72 2.92
C PRO A 109 19.79 11.46 1.74
N ASP A 110 20.95 11.01 1.24
CA ASP A 110 21.63 11.56 0.08
C ASP A 110 20.82 11.45 -1.22
N VAL A 111 20.02 10.40 -1.36
CA VAL A 111 19.14 10.20 -2.52
C VAL A 111 17.85 10.99 -2.37
N LEU A 112 17.23 10.93 -1.18
CA LEU A 112 15.86 11.43 -0.99
C LEU A 112 15.81 12.93 -0.66
N THR A 113 16.79 13.47 0.04
CA THR A 113 16.81 14.91 0.43
C THR A 113 16.74 15.83 -0.79
N PRO A 114 17.55 15.67 -1.84
CA PRO A 114 17.48 16.55 -3.01
C PRO A 114 16.12 16.45 -3.75
N MET A 115 15.45 15.29 -3.67
CA MET A 115 14.14 15.11 -4.29
C MET A 115 13.05 15.82 -3.49
N LEU A 116 13.06 15.67 -2.16
CA LEU A 116 12.13 16.38 -1.27
C LEU A 116 12.30 17.92 -1.37
N ASP A 117 13.53 18.40 -1.51
CA ASP A 117 13.83 19.82 -1.69
C ASP A 117 13.28 20.39 -3.01
N ARG A 118 13.12 19.56 -4.04
CA ARG A 118 12.46 19.91 -5.30
C ARG A 118 10.94 19.80 -5.26
N GLY A 119 10.36 19.40 -4.12
CA GLY A 119 8.92 19.28 -3.92
C GLY A 119 8.34 17.89 -4.19
N ASP A 120 9.18 16.87 -4.38
CA ASP A 120 8.71 15.49 -4.44
C ASP A 120 8.05 15.09 -3.10
N ARG A 121 7.10 14.16 -3.18
CA ARG A 121 6.35 13.65 -2.03
C ARG A 121 6.33 12.13 -2.12
N PHE A 122 6.61 11.45 -1.01
CA PHE A 122 6.74 10.00 -1.03
C PHE A 122 5.81 9.32 -0.01
N ILE A 123 5.34 8.14 -0.36
CA ILE A 123 4.86 7.16 0.61
C ILE A 123 5.98 6.16 0.83
N ASP A 124 6.39 5.98 2.08
CA ASP A 124 7.46 5.06 2.51
C ASP A 124 6.90 3.94 3.37
N PRO A 125 6.56 2.77 2.78
CA PRO A 125 6.10 1.60 3.50
C PRO A 125 7.22 0.92 4.28
N SER A 126 6.90 0.53 5.51
CA SER A 126 7.80 -0.22 6.40
C SER A 126 7.01 -1.15 7.31
N ARG A 127 7.71 -1.94 8.12
CA ARG A 127 7.08 -2.83 9.11
C ARG A 127 5.96 -3.70 8.53
N PHE A 128 6.11 -4.10 7.26
CA PHE A 128 5.23 -5.10 6.69
C PHE A 128 5.46 -6.42 7.40
N THR A 129 4.46 -6.90 8.10
CA THR A 129 4.49 -8.17 8.84
C THR A 129 3.21 -8.94 8.60
N SER A 130 3.29 -10.26 8.64
CA SER A 130 2.16 -11.17 8.46
C SER A 130 2.11 -12.19 9.59
N ASP A 131 0.92 -12.56 9.99
CA ASP A 131 0.70 -13.78 10.74
C ASP A 131 1.17 -14.98 9.91
N TYR A 132 1.80 -15.96 10.56
CA TYR A 132 2.40 -17.08 9.85
C TYR A 132 1.35 -17.99 9.21
N GLU A 133 0.34 -18.39 9.98
CA GLU A 133 -0.72 -19.26 9.48
C GLU A 133 -1.52 -18.58 8.38
N ALA A 134 -1.81 -17.29 8.56
CA ALA A 134 -2.45 -16.49 7.53
C ALA A 134 -1.61 -16.39 6.25
N SER A 135 -0.28 -16.28 6.35
CA SER A 135 0.60 -16.23 5.18
C SER A 135 0.60 -17.54 4.37
N LEU A 136 0.41 -18.67 5.04
CA LEU A 136 0.25 -19.98 4.39
C LEU A 136 -1.14 -20.12 3.76
N ALA A 137 -2.19 -19.68 4.47
CA ALA A 137 -3.57 -19.75 3.99
C ALA A 137 -3.86 -18.77 2.83
N TYR A 138 -3.22 -17.60 2.84
CA TYR A 138 -3.41 -16.52 1.87
C TYR A 138 -2.09 -16.10 1.21
N PRO A 139 -1.58 -16.83 0.22
CA PRO A 139 -0.34 -16.45 -0.51
C PRO A 139 -0.42 -15.06 -1.18
N ALA A 140 -1.63 -14.54 -1.36
CA ALA A 140 -1.90 -13.21 -1.90
C ALA A 140 -1.82 -12.08 -0.84
N LEU A 141 -1.58 -12.39 0.44
CA LEU A 141 -1.55 -11.44 1.55
C LEU A 141 -0.63 -10.21 1.30
N PRO A 142 0.53 -10.33 0.62
CA PRO A 142 1.33 -9.18 0.26
C PRO A 142 0.58 -8.14 -0.59
N PHE A 143 -0.28 -8.56 -1.50
CA PHE A 143 -1.07 -7.65 -2.32
C PHE A 143 -2.15 -6.92 -1.50
N LEU A 144 -2.79 -7.64 -0.57
CA LEU A 144 -3.81 -7.09 0.32
C LEU A 144 -3.20 -6.01 1.23
N THR A 145 -2.02 -6.27 1.77
CA THR A 145 -1.32 -5.36 2.68
C THR A 145 -0.75 -4.14 1.93
N LEU A 146 -0.07 -4.36 0.80
CA LEU A 146 0.53 -3.28 0.02
C LEU A 146 -0.53 -2.40 -0.70
N ARG A 147 -1.78 -2.88 -0.80
CA ARG A 147 -2.90 -2.05 -1.27
C ARG A 147 -3.05 -0.77 -0.44
N ILE A 148 -2.77 -0.81 0.86
CA ILE A 148 -2.80 0.37 1.73
C ILE A 148 -1.80 1.42 1.25
N ALA A 149 -0.59 1.03 0.86
CA ALA A 149 0.42 1.95 0.32
C ALA A 149 -0.02 2.56 -1.03
N VAL A 150 -0.63 1.75 -1.91
CA VAL A 150 -1.20 2.25 -3.19
C VAL A 150 -2.31 3.27 -2.93
N MET A 151 -3.22 2.98 -2.00
CA MET A 151 -4.28 3.93 -1.62
C MET A 151 -3.72 5.23 -1.05
N ALA A 152 -2.67 5.15 -0.23
CA ALA A 152 -2.01 6.31 0.33
C ALA A 152 -1.36 7.18 -0.74
N THR A 153 -0.72 6.59 -1.78
CA THR A 153 -0.15 7.38 -2.89
C THR A 153 -1.21 8.21 -3.60
N VAL A 154 -2.39 7.63 -3.81
CA VAL A 154 -3.53 8.34 -4.43
C VAL A 154 -4.07 9.42 -3.50
N HIS A 155 -4.29 9.11 -2.23
CA HIS A 155 -4.87 10.03 -1.25
C HIS A 155 -4.02 11.29 -1.04
N PHE A 156 -2.71 11.10 -0.83
CA PHE A 156 -1.79 12.19 -0.56
C PHE A 156 -1.23 12.86 -1.83
N GLY A 157 -1.57 12.36 -3.01
CA GLY A 157 -1.00 12.82 -4.28
C GLY A 157 0.53 12.69 -4.27
N ALA A 158 1.05 11.59 -3.74
CA ALA A 158 2.49 11.34 -3.70
C ALA A 158 3.07 11.21 -5.11
N THR A 159 4.30 11.68 -5.33
CA THR A 159 5.00 11.55 -6.62
C THR A 159 5.60 10.16 -6.81
N MET A 160 5.82 9.45 -5.69
CA MET A 160 6.44 8.12 -5.69
C MET A 160 6.06 7.31 -4.44
N CYS A 161 5.93 5.99 -4.60
CA CYS A 161 5.94 5.03 -3.51
C CYS A 161 7.33 4.40 -3.41
N LEU A 162 7.95 4.49 -2.24
CA LEU A 162 9.26 3.92 -1.95
C LEU A 162 9.14 2.45 -1.53
N ALA A 163 10.25 1.72 -1.61
CA ALA A 163 10.39 0.40 -1.02
C ALA A 163 11.85 0.14 -0.67
N ILE A 164 12.15 -0.07 0.60
CA ILE A 164 13.41 -0.65 1.05
C ILE A 164 13.27 -2.17 0.95
N VAL A 165 14.03 -2.79 0.08
CA VAL A 165 13.87 -4.21 -0.22
C VAL A 165 15.20 -4.96 -0.13
N ARG A 166 15.12 -6.22 0.27
CA ARG A 166 16.22 -7.17 0.11
C ARG A 166 16.43 -7.46 -1.38
N PRO A 167 17.67 -7.68 -1.84
CA PRO A 167 17.95 -7.94 -3.25
C PRO A 167 17.08 -9.06 -3.86
N GLU A 168 16.81 -10.12 -3.11
CA GLU A 168 16.00 -11.27 -3.55
C GLU A 168 14.52 -10.94 -3.78
N HIS A 169 14.00 -9.86 -3.18
CA HIS A 169 12.59 -9.45 -3.33
C HIS A 169 12.37 -8.43 -4.45
N THR A 170 13.43 -7.90 -5.06
CA THR A 170 13.35 -6.81 -6.05
C THR A 170 12.48 -7.17 -7.26
N ALA A 171 12.49 -8.44 -7.68
CA ALA A 171 11.71 -8.92 -8.81
C ALA A 171 10.19 -8.72 -8.62
N PHE A 172 9.67 -8.88 -7.39
CA PHE A 172 8.28 -8.65 -7.06
C PHE A 172 7.89 -7.17 -7.28
N TYR A 173 8.64 -6.24 -6.69
CA TYR A 173 8.37 -4.80 -6.79
C TYR A 173 8.49 -4.29 -8.23
N ARG A 174 9.49 -4.75 -8.98
CA ARG A 174 9.64 -4.42 -10.40
C ARG A 174 8.46 -4.92 -11.23
N ARG A 175 8.02 -6.15 -11.00
CA ARG A 175 6.95 -6.78 -11.78
C ARG A 175 5.57 -6.20 -11.46
N VAL A 176 5.27 -5.96 -10.19
CA VAL A 176 3.94 -5.53 -9.73
C VAL A 176 3.77 -4.02 -9.85
N PHE A 177 4.74 -3.25 -9.34
CA PHE A 177 4.64 -1.79 -9.24
C PHE A 177 5.50 -1.04 -10.25
N GLN A 178 6.19 -1.75 -11.14
CA GLN A 178 7.13 -1.14 -12.10
C GLN A 178 8.18 -0.27 -11.40
N SER A 179 8.59 -0.69 -10.19
CA SER A 179 9.58 0.03 -9.39
C SER A 179 10.96 -0.03 -10.02
N GLU A 180 11.70 1.05 -9.91
CA GLU A 180 13.08 1.20 -10.41
C GLU A 180 14.04 1.33 -9.23
N SER A 181 15.29 0.84 -9.41
CA SER A 181 16.34 1.03 -8.41
C SER A 181 16.74 2.50 -8.33
N MET A 182 16.83 3.03 -7.12
CA MET A 182 17.21 4.41 -6.84
C MET A 182 18.58 4.52 -6.15
N SER A 183 19.12 3.40 -5.66
CA SER A 183 20.40 3.37 -4.95
C SER A 183 21.15 2.08 -5.19
N ASP A 184 22.44 2.11 -4.86
CA ASP A 184 23.22 0.90 -4.62
C ASP A 184 22.75 0.20 -3.35
N VAL A 185 23.22 -1.06 -3.17
CA VAL A 185 22.96 -1.86 -1.98
C VAL A 185 23.68 -1.26 -0.77
N ARG A 186 23.00 -1.14 0.37
CA ARG A 186 23.53 -0.58 1.61
C ARG A 186 23.20 -1.45 2.82
N SER A 187 24.02 -1.34 3.85
CA SER A 187 23.68 -1.88 5.16
C SER A 187 22.57 -1.02 5.80
N TYR A 188 21.62 -1.68 6.45
CA TYR A 188 20.59 -1.00 7.24
C TYR A 188 20.92 -1.21 8.72
N PRO A 189 21.03 -0.15 9.55
CA PRO A 189 21.30 -0.28 10.98
C PRO A 189 20.26 -1.20 11.66
N GLY A 190 20.72 -2.23 12.36
CA GLY A 190 19.86 -3.19 13.04
C GLY A 190 19.28 -4.32 12.18
N LEU A 191 19.62 -4.39 10.89
CA LEU A 191 19.30 -5.54 10.04
C LEU A 191 20.59 -6.35 9.71
N ALA A 192 20.46 -7.68 9.73
CA ALA A 192 21.56 -8.60 9.40
C ALA A 192 21.78 -8.77 7.87
N PHE A 193 21.00 -8.09 7.04
CA PHE A 193 21.05 -8.22 5.58
C PHE A 193 21.09 -6.84 4.92
N PRO A 194 21.70 -6.77 3.71
CA PRO A 194 21.73 -5.53 2.96
C PRO A 194 20.40 -5.22 2.31
N VAL A 195 20.19 -3.94 2.01
CA VAL A 195 18.96 -3.43 1.38
C VAL A 195 19.29 -2.50 0.22
N THR A 196 18.34 -2.32 -0.67
CA THR A 196 18.38 -1.32 -1.74
C THR A 196 17.08 -0.52 -1.75
N LEU A 197 17.16 0.73 -2.17
CA LEU A 197 16.00 1.60 -2.34
C LEU A 197 15.42 1.44 -3.74
N TYR A 198 14.13 1.17 -3.81
CA TYR A 198 13.33 1.18 -5.03
C TYR A 198 12.26 2.25 -4.93
N GLY A 199 11.87 2.79 -6.09
CA GLY A 199 10.78 3.76 -6.20
C GLY A 199 9.82 3.41 -7.33
N ALA A 200 8.53 3.43 -7.06
CA ALA A 200 7.47 3.36 -8.05
C ALA A 200 6.92 4.76 -8.29
N ARG A 201 7.20 5.37 -9.44
CA ARG A 201 6.68 6.69 -9.81
C ARG A 201 5.17 6.63 -10.01
N VAL A 202 4.49 7.62 -9.48
CA VAL A 202 3.04 7.78 -9.62
C VAL A 202 2.78 8.68 -10.84
N GLU A 203 2.85 8.09 -12.02
CA GLU A 203 2.51 8.72 -13.29
C GLU A 203 1.17 8.18 -13.79
N GLU A 204 0.37 9.01 -14.45
CA GLU A 204 -0.97 8.64 -14.91
C GLU A 204 -0.98 7.35 -15.75
N ARG A 205 -0.03 7.21 -16.68
CA ARG A 205 0.10 6.01 -17.51
C ARG A 205 0.44 4.75 -16.70
N ARG A 206 1.32 4.87 -15.69
CA ARG A 206 1.69 3.76 -14.81
C ARG A 206 0.53 3.38 -13.90
N HIS A 207 -0.17 4.36 -13.33
CA HIS A 207 -1.39 4.14 -12.54
C HIS A 207 -2.44 3.40 -13.36
N HIS A 208 -2.72 3.86 -14.57
CA HIS A 208 -3.66 3.20 -15.46
C HIS A 208 -3.23 1.75 -15.77
N SER A 209 -1.97 1.51 -16.07
CA SER A 209 -1.43 0.18 -16.34
C SER A 209 -1.53 -0.75 -15.12
N ILE A 210 -1.21 -0.26 -13.91
CA ILE A 210 -1.29 -1.03 -12.68
C ILE A 210 -2.74 -1.38 -12.37
N PHE A 211 -3.66 -0.43 -12.43
CA PHE A 211 -5.07 -0.66 -12.11
C PHE A 211 -5.79 -1.52 -13.16
N SER A 212 -5.44 -1.38 -14.44
CA SER A 212 -5.97 -2.28 -15.48
C SER A 212 -5.54 -3.72 -15.27
N ARG A 213 -4.29 -3.95 -14.86
CA ARG A 213 -3.75 -5.28 -14.59
C ARG A 213 -4.16 -5.85 -13.24
N TYR A 214 -4.28 -4.97 -12.25
CA TYR A 214 -4.52 -5.30 -10.85
C TYR A 214 -5.66 -4.44 -10.27
N PRO A 215 -6.91 -4.64 -10.73
CA PRO A 215 -8.06 -3.82 -10.32
C PRO A 215 -8.35 -3.91 -8.83
N PHE A 216 -7.86 -4.93 -8.15
CA PHE A 216 -7.96 -5.06 -6.71
C PHE A 216 -7.18 -3.98 -5.92
N PHE A 217 -6.30 -3.22 -6.55
CA PHE A 217 -5.69 -2.02 -5.95
C PHE A 217 -6.59 -0.79 -5.97
N MET A 218 -7.67 -0.80 -6.74
CA MET A 218 -8.63 0.30 -6.77
C MET A 218 -9.31 0.49 -5.42
N SER A 219 -9.72 1.73 -5.14
CA SER A 219 -10.42 2.12 -3.92
C SER A 219 -11.28 3.35 -4.18
N THR A 220 -12.38 3.50 -3.44
CA THR A 220 -13.16 4.74 -3.53
C THR A 220 -12.49 5.89 -2.77
N PRO A 221 -12.81 7.15 -3.11
CA PRO A 221 -12.35 8.30 -2.34
C PRO A 221 -12.74 8.23 -0.86
N GLU A 222 -13.92 7.68 -0.56
CA GLU A 222 -14.46 7.55 0.80
C GLU A 222 -13.65 6.56 1.63
N GLU A 223 -13.22 5.41 1.06
CA GLU A 223 -12.34 4.46 1.74
C GLU A 223 -11.00 5.13 2.08
N ARG A 224 -10.39 5.80 1.11
CA ARG A 224 -9.13 6.51 1.34
C ARG A 224 -9.26 7.61 2.39
N HIS A 225 -10.35 8.37 2.35
CA HIS A 225 -10.60 9.42 3.33
C HIS A 225 -10.72 8.85 4.75
N ARG A 226 -11.50 7.78 4.95
CA ARG A 226 -11.63 7.12 6.26
C ARG A 226 -10.29 6.63 6.83
N LEU A 227 -9.40 6.11 5.97
CA LEU A 227 -8.13 5.56 6.42
C LEU A 227 -7.06 6.63 6.67
N PHE A 228 -7.01 7.69 5.86
CA PHE A 228 -5.88 8.61 5.84
C PHE A 228 -6.19 10.02 6.30
N ALA A 229 -7.45 10.46 6.31
CA ALA A 229 -7.80 11.75 6.87
C ALA A 229 -7.45 11.82 8.36
N ARG A 230 -7.30 13.04 8.88
CA ARG A 230 -7.11 13.26 10.31
C ARG A 230 -8.38 12.79 11.02
N ALA A 231 -8.34 11.59 11.55
CA ALA A 231 -9.50 11.00 12.18
C ALA A 231 -9.81 11.70 13.50
N LEU A 232 -11.10 11.81 13.84
CA LEU A 232 -11.57 12.06 15.19
C LEU A 232 -11.22 10.84 16.05
N ASP A 233 -10.96 11.03 17.32
CA ASP A 233 -10.41 10.00 18.24
C ASP A 233 -11.20 8.69 18.30
N ASP A 234 -12.51 8.71 17.99
CA ASP A 234 -13.42 7.57 18.00
C ASP A 234 -13.36 6.68 16.73
N GLN A 235 -12.66 7.11 15.69
CA GLN A 235 -12.57 6.37 14.41
C GLN A 235 -11.31 5.52 14.28
N PHE A 236 -10.36 5.65 15.22
CA PHE A 236 -9.19 4.80 15.24
C PHE A 236 -9.54 3.38 15.68
N GLU A 237 -8.77 2.41 15.16
CA GLU A 237 -8.82 0.99 15.54
C GLU A 237 -10.09 0.23 15.13
N VAL A 238 -11.11 0.90 14.65
CA VAL A 238 -12.29 0.24 14.09
C VAL A 238 -11.98 -0.26 12.67
N PRO A 239 -12.02 -1.58 12.43
CA PRO A 239 -11.83 -2.11 11.09
C PRO A 239 -12.89 -1.58 10.12
N GLN A 240 -12.44 -1.18 8.93
CA GLN A 240 -13.28 -0.63 7.88
C GLN A 240 -13.21 -1.55 6.64
N PRO A 241 -14.36 -1.93 6.06
CA PRO A 241 -14.39 -2.79 4.88
C PRO A 241 -13.73 -2.13 3.68
N THR A 242 -13.15 -2.94 2.81
CA THR A 242 -12.59 -2.47 1.55
C THR A 242 -13.68 -2.14 0.54
N THR A 243 -13.36 -1.29 -0.43
CA THR A 243 -14.26 -0.91 -1.53
C THR A 243 -13.69 -1.26 -2.90
N SER A 244 -12.78 -2.22 -2.97
CA SER A 244 -12.05 -2.54 -4.19
C SER A 244 -12.97 -2.97 -5.33
N ARG A 245 -13.91 -3.86 -5.05
CA ARG A 245 -14.92 -4.33 -6.01
C ARG A 245 -15.80 -3.16 -6.51
N LEU A 246 -16.33 -2.37 -5.59
CA LEU A 246 -17.15 -1.21 -5.94
C LEU A 246 -16.42 -0.21 -6.82
N ALA A 247 -15.14 0.08 -6.50
CA ALA A 247 -14.32 0.99 -7.28
C ALA A 247 -14.03 0.43 -8.68
N TYR A 248 -13.79 -0.87 -8.79
CA TYR A 248 -13.58 -1.53 -10.07
C TYR A 248 -14.84 -1.52 -10.95
N GLU A 249 -16.01 -1.86 -10.37
CA GLU A 249 -17.28 -1.85 -11.09
C GLU A 249 -17.66 -0.45 -11.59
N ARG A 250 -17.43 0.58 -10.78
CA ARG A 250 -17.60 1.99 -11.20
C ARG A 250 -16.70 2.33 -12.38
N ALA A 251 -15.42 1.95 -12.33
CA ALA A 251 -14.48 2.21 -13.43
C ALA A 251 -14.90 1.49 -14.74
N LEU A 252 -15.46 0.28 -14.66
CA LEU A 252 -16.02 -0.40 -15.82
C LEU A 252 -17.21 0.33 -16.41
N LEU A 253 -18.13 0.81 -15.59
CA LEU A 253 -19.29 1.58 -16.03
C LEU A 253 -18.86 2.89 -16.70
N GLU A 254 -17.92 3.63 -16.10
CA GLU A 254 -17.36 4.85 -16.68
C GLU A 254 -16.71 4.59 -18.04
N ALA A 255 -15.97 3.48 -18.19
CA ALA A 255 -15.37 3.11 -19.45
C ALA A 255 -16.41 2.73 -20.53
N GLN A 256 -17.54 2.14 -20.14
CA GLN A 256 -18.63 1.78 -21.05
C GLN A 256 -19.48 3.00 -21.49
N PHE A 257 -19.72 3.94 -20.58
CA PHE A 257 -20.63 5.07 -20.83
C PHE A 257 -19.92 6.42 -20.98
N GLY A 258 -18.65 6.52 -20.62
CA GLY A 258 -17.85 7.76 -20.75
C GLY A 258 -17.60 8.23 -22.17
N GLY A 259 -18.03 7.46 -23.20
CA GLY A 259 -18.06 7.87 -24.60
C GLY A 259 -19.30 8.63 -25.04
N ILE A 260 -20.32 8.76 -24.15
CA ILE A 260 -21.56 9.50 -24.43
C ILE A 260 -21.41 10.89 -23.82
N SER A 261 -20.76 11.80 -24.54
CA SER A 261 -20.89 13.24 -24.30
C SER A 261 -22.35 13.60 -24.52
N VAL A 262 -23.08 13.87 -23.45
CA VAL A 262 -24.36 14.57 -23.53
C VAL A 262 -24.04 15.99 -23.95
N ALA A 263 -24.14 16.26 -25.24
CA ALA A 263 -24.30 17.62 -25.73
C ALA A 263 -25.63 18.13 -25.16
N ALA A 264 -25.56 18.87 -24.06
CA ALA A 264 -26.70 19.65 -23.59
C ALA A 264 -26.81 20.87 -24.48
N GLU A 265 -27.94 20.96 -25.18
CA GLU A 265 -28.42 22.17 -25.83
C GLU A 265 -28.73 23.28 -24.80
#